data_6f571a580099b9760733a7a02615aea7
#
_entry.id   6f571a580099b9760733a7a02615aea7
#
_cell.length_a   1.000
_cell.length_b   1.000
_cell.length_c   1.000
_cell.angle_alpha   90.00
_cell.angle_beta   90.00
_cell.angle_gamma   90.00
#
_symmetry.space_group_name_H-M   'P 1'
#
loop_
_entity.id
_entity.type
_entity.pdbx_description
1 polymer ?
#
loop_
_entity_poly.entity_id
_entity_poly.type
_entity_poly.pdbx_seq_one_letter_code
_entity_poly.pdbx_strand_id
1 'polypeptide(L)'
;MKTSLDIAVEYDYYIGMYLRTTKRHNKYGSLVEYYQLAETRWDPIQRRPTAHIIYNFGRANTLDREALLRLARSISRMCQGGIDIPPEVSPPGEAIDIEWARPLGVVHVARALWEALGIGAVLRGLEPRGPRRAPHELALFTRVANRLAEPLSKLACSEYWLTERASLPEAAALTLDHLDFALDFLVTHIEAIEREIFFRTADLFRADVDLIFWDTTSVYFEVDDEDTECETKRDTTLPPLRQRGYNKEGRGNQPQVVVGLALTRDGLPVRSWVFPGHTVDATTVAQGKESLRGWTLGRSIFVGDAGMDAEANRQELAQGLGPSILALPVGKLTEVQEEVLGRADRFRPVHASLEVKEVVVGEGERRRRSIVCRNVREAARQRQHREEVLAALRQELARLDPQAPDHTKRACELVASKRYGRYLSRGPGGRLAIDAEAVRRAARMDGKYGLLTNDDTLSSEDVGLGYKAMMILEACLRRMKTTGWRIRPVSHWTAHRIASHVRLWVLALLLERAAEIRVGDTWRNLRFALEEVKAVRYRVHGLTLVQSTRLTAPVLAYLKKLGVQPPPRVLSIERASAPSCNT
;
A
#
# COMPACT_ATOMS: atom_id res chain seq x y z
N MET A 1 31.64 -5.51 22.12
CA MET A 1 30.89 -6.63 21.55
C MET A 1 29.59 -6.07 21.04
N LYS A 2 29.56 -5.69 19.75
CA LYS A 2 28.86 -6.25 18.59
C LYS A 2 27.45 -6.76 18.97
N THR A 3 26.38 -6.24 18.41
CA THR A 3 26.03 -6.34 17.00
C THR A 3 25.09 -5.22 16.55
N SER A 4 25.51 -4.56 15.51
CA SER A 4 24.75 -3.70 14.62
C SER A 4 23.76 -4.57 13.83
N LEU A 5 22.47 -4.24 13.85
CA LEU A 5 21.53 -4.68 12.82
C LEU A 5 21.34 -3.51 11.85
N ASP A 6 22.20 -3.50 10.83
CA ASP A 6 21.98 -2.75 9.60
C ASP A 6 20.79 -3.39 8.86
N ILE A 7 19.62 -2.76 8.94
CA ILE A 7 18.55 -3.03 7.98
C ILE A 7 18.79 -2.09 6.81
N ALA A 8 19.67 -2.51 5.91
CA ALA A 8 19.65 -2.07 4.54
C ALA A 8 18.32 -2.54 3.94
N VAL A 9 17.43 -1.61 3.62
CA VAL A 9 16.29 -1.90 2.74
C VAL A 9 16.89 -1.98 1.33
N GLU A 10 17.50 -3.10 0.99
CA GLU A 10 17.73 -3.49 -0.37
C GLU A 10 16.36 -3.73 -1.01
N TYR A 11 16.10 -3.03 -2.09
CA TYR A 11 14.99 -3.33 -2.99
C TYR A 11 15.33 -4.65 -3.70
N ASP A 12 15.05 -5.77 -3.06
CA ASP A 12 15.01 -7.07 -3.72
C ASP A 12 13.82 -7.06 -4.69
N TYR A 13 14.09 -6.62 -5.92
CA TYR A 13 13.29 -7.05 -7.06
C TYR A 13 13.46 -8.57 -7.12
N TYR A 14 12.38 -9.29 -6.81
CA TYR A 14 12.36 -10.74 -6.84
C TYR A 14 12.78 -11.21 -8.23
N ILE A 15 14.04 -11.67 -8.32
CA ILE A 15 14.63 -12.29 -9.49
C ILE A 15 14.14 -13.74 -9.49
N GLY A 16 12.87 -13.94 -9.87
CA GLY A 16 12.32 -15.27 -10.03
C GLY A 16 12.45 -15.72 -11.47
N MET A 17 12.69 -17.02 -11.68
CA MET A 17 12.53 -17.63 -12.99
C MET A 17 11.05 -17.71 -13.36
N TYR A 18 10.71 -17.34 -14.59
CA TYR A 18 9.33 -17.36 -15.09
C TYR A 18 9.28 -17.76 -16.57
N LEU A 19 8.14 -18.31 -16.97
CA LEU A 19 7.86 -18.58 -18.37
C LEU A 19 7.41 -17.29 -19.07
N ARG A 20 8.11 -16.95 -20.13
CA ARG A 20 7.83 -15.81 -20.98
C ARG A 20 7.31 -16.26 -22.34
N THR A 21 6.25 -15.64 -22.81
CA THR A 21 5.79 -15.78 -24.19
C THR A 21 6.27 -14.59 -25.01
N THR A 22 6.96 -14.86 -26.12
CA THR A 22 7.36 -13.82 -27.09
C THR A 22 6.71 -14.08 -28.44
N LYS A 23 6.20 -13.01 -29.06
CA LYS A 23 5.56 -13.04 -30.36
C LYS A 23 6.47 -12.38 -31.38
N ARG A 24 6.69 -13.05 -32.52
CA ARG A 24 7.48 -12.50 -33.64
C ARG A 24 6.79 -12.79 -34.97
N HIS A 25 6.84 -11.86 -35.88
CA HIS A 25 6.44 -12.13 -37.26
C HIS A 25 7.56 -12.90 -37.98
N ASN A 26 7.18 -13.98 -38.66
CA ASN A 26 8.11 -14.70 -39.53
C ASN A 26 8.31 -13.94 -40.84
N LYS A 27 9.22 -14.41 -41.71
CA LYS A 27 9.48 -13.80 -43.01
C LYS A 27 8.29 -13.78 -43.97
N TYR A 28 7.20 -14.47 -43.63
CA TYR A 28 5.94 -14.51 -44.41
C TYR A 28 4.82 -13.71 -43.73
N GLY A 29 5.13 -12.89 -42.68
CA GLY A 29 4.15 -12.04 -41.99
C GLY A 29 3.27 -12.74 -40.97
N SER A 30 3.38 -14.07 -40.80
CA SER A 30 2.60 -14.81 -39.79
C SER A 30 3.18 -14.61 -38.39
N LEU A 31 2.30 -14.47 -37.41
CA LEU A 31 2.67 -14.36 -36.01
C LEU A 31 3.08 -15.73 -35.45
N VAL A 32 4.29 -15.82 -34.91
CA VAL A 32 4.82 -17.03 -34.27
C VAL A 32 5.11 -16.74 -32.83
N GLU A 33 4.59 -17.59 -31.93
CA GLU A 33 4.82 -17.52 -30.49
C GLU A 33 5.93 -18.48 -30.08
N TYR A 34 6.78 -18.02 -29.15
CA TYR A 34 7.85 -18.81 -28.54
C TYR A 34 7.72 -18.81 -27.04
N TYR A 35 7.97 -19.94 -26.40
CA TYR A 35 8.08 -20.05 -24.96
C TYR A 35 9.55 -20.05 -24.52
N GLN A 36 9.84 -19.22 -23.54
CA GLN A 36 11.18 -19.04 -23.00
C GLN A 36 11.16 -19.06 -21.47
N LEU A 37 12.12 -19.74 -20.87
CA LEU A 37 12.42 -19.59 -19.45
C LEU A 37 13.32 -18.36 -19.30
N ALA A 38 12.89 -17.40 -18.53
CA ALA A 38 13.62 -16.16 -18.31
C ALA A 38 13.71 -15.85 -16.80
N GLU A 39 14.70 -15.09 -16.44
CA GLU A 39 14.82 -14.47 -15.13
C GLU A 39 14.89 -12.94 -15.30
N THR A 40 14.44 -12.22 -14.30
CA THR A 40 14.61 -10.76 -14.28
C THR A 40 15.95 -10.43 -13.65
N ARG A 41 16.85 -9.80 -14.41
CA ARG A 41 18.12 -9.26 -13.91
C ARG A 41 18.13 -7.74 -13.99
N TRP A 42 18.75 -7.11 -13.01
CA TRP A 42 18.99 -5.68 -13.06
C TRP A 42 20.08 -5.36 -14.09
N ASP A 43 19.74 -4.51 -15.07
CA ASP A 43 20.71 -4.01 -16.04
C ASP A 43 21.30 -2.68 -15.51
N PRO A 44 22.58 -2.66 -15.12
CA PRO A 44 23.20 -1.47 -14.56
C PRO A 44 23.38 -0.36 -15.58
N ILE A 45 23.40 -0.68 -16.89
CA ILE A 45 23.58 0.29 -17.98
C ILE A 45 22.23 0.98 -18.26
N GLN A 46 21.17 0.19 -18.41
CA GLN A 46 19.82 0.70 -18.69
C GLN A 46 19.07 1.14 -17.41
N ARG A 47 19.60 0.83 -16.22
CA ARG A 47 19.01 1.12 -14.89
C ARG A 47 17.55 0.66 -14.78
N ARG A 48 17.25 -0.51 -15.31
CA ARG A 48 15.93 -1.14 -15.26
C ARG A 48 16.05 -2.66 -15.21
N PRO A 49 15.06 -3.36 -14.67
CA PRO A 49 15.00 -4.81 -14.76
C PRO A 49 14.84 -5.22 -16.21
N THR A 50 15.67 -6.17 -16.67
CA THR A 50 15.61 -6.75 -17.99
C THR A 50 15.44 -8.26 -17.92
N ALA A 51 14.70 -8.83 -18.88
CA ALA A 51 14.50 -10.26 -18.97
C ALA A 51 15.74 -10.94 -19.59
N HIS A 52 16.44 -11.74 -18.80
CA HIS A 52 17.52 -12.59 -19.28
C HIS A 52 16.98 -13.98 -19.62
N ILE A 53 17.15 -14.45 -20.87
CA ILE A 53 16.64 -15.73 -21.32
C ILE A 53 17.61 -16.83 -20.87
N ILE A 54 17.14 -17.73 -20.02
CA ILE A 54 17.88 -18.88 -19.54
C ILE A 54 17.78 -20.04 -20.54
N TYR A 55 16.58 -20.30 -21.07
CA TYR A 55 16.33 -21.37 -22.02
C TYR A 55 15.18 -21.02 -22.96
N ASN A 56 15.31 -21.45 -24.23
CA ASN A 56 14.28 -21.28 -25.24
C ASN A 56 13.65 -22.63 -25.57
N PHE A 57 12.40 -22.84 -25.20
CA PHE A 57 11.66 -24.06 -25.48
C PHE A 57 11.21 -24.21 -26.94
N GLY A 58 11.39 -23.18 -27.77
CA GLY A 58 11.00 -23.21 -29.17
C GLY A 58 9.60 -22.63 -29.43
N ARG A 59 9.02 -23.01 -30.56
CA ARG A 59 7.70 -22.51 -31.00
C ARG A 59 6.58 -23.17 -30.19
N ALA A 60 5.56 -22.37 -29.84
CA ALA A 60 4.42 -22.83 -29.05
C ALA A 60 3.62 -23.97 -29.72
N ASN A 61 3.57 -23.99 -31.07
CA ASN A 61 2.86 -25.01 -31.83
C ASN A 61 3.61 -26.34 -32.03
N THR A 62 4.94 -26.36 -31.79
CA THR A 62 5.77 -27.56 -31.91
C THR A 62 6.22 -28.10 -30.56
N LEU A 63 5.73 -27.49 -29.48
CA LEU A 63 6.16 -27.79 -28.12
C LEU A 63 5.53 -29.10 -27.61
N ASP A 64 6.36 -30.04 -27.13
CA ASP A 64 5.90 -31.21 -26.41
C ASP A 64 5.43 -30.80 -24.99
N ARG A 65 4.11 -30.61 -24.86
CA ARG A 65 3.48 -30.25 -23.57
C ARG A 65 3.68 -31.34 -22.50
N GLU A 66 3.67 -32.60 -22.91
CA GLU A 66 3.89 -33.74 -22.01
C GLU A 66 5.32 -33.74 -21.44
N ALA A 67 6.31 -33.42 -22.29
CA ALA A 67 7.71 -33.30 -21.85
C ALA A 67 7.87 -32.14 -20.85
N LEU A 68 7.20 -30.99 -21.06
CA LEU A 68 7.21 -29.88 -20.12
C LEU A 68 6.52 -30.22 -18.79
N LEU A 69 5.42 -30.97 -18.83
CA LEU A 69 4.76 -31.44 -17.60
C LEU A 69 5.64 -32.42 -16.84
N ARG A 70 6.36 -33.32 -17.54
CA ARG A 70 7.34 -34.23 -16.92
C ARG A 70 8.49 -33.43 -16.26
N LEU A 71 8.99 -32.39 -16.95
CA LEU A 71 10.05 -31.53 -16.41
C LEU A 71 9.55 -30.76 -15.17
N ALA A 72 8.35 -30.17 -15.21
CA ALA A 72 7.75 -29.47 -14.08
C ALA A 72 7.58 -30.39 -12.86
N ARG A 73 7.11 -31.62 -13.07
CA ARG A 73 7.02 -32.65 -12.02
C ARG A 73 8.40 -33.03 -11.46
N SER A 74 9.42 -33.10 -12.31
CA SER A 74 10.78 -33.40 -11.89
C SER A 74 11.38 -32.26 -11.05
N ILE A 75 11.22 -31.01 -11.48
CA ILE A 75 11.65 -29.83 -10.72
C ILE A 75 10.91 -29.79 -9.38
N SER A 76 9.59 -29.99 -9.37
CA SER A 76 8.80 -30.01 -8.16
C SER A 76 9.29 -31.06 -7.15
N ARG A 77 9.67 -32.26 -7.62
CA ARG A 77 10.25 -33.29 -6.77
C ARG A 77 11.60 -32.89 -6.18
N MET A 78 12.46 -32.24 -6.95
CA MET A 78 13.77 -31.79 -6.47
C MET A 78 13.64 -30.63 -5.47
N CYS A 79 12.69 -29.72 -5.67
CA CYS A 79 12.46 -28.57 -4.77
C CYS A 79 11.76 -28.94 -3.46
N GLN A 80 11.09 -30.08 -3.39
CA GLN A 80 10.40 -30.53 -2.18
C GLN A 80 11.30 -31.29 -1.18
N GLY A 81 12.62 -31.27 -1.36
CA GLY A 81 13.62 -31.85 -0.44
C GLY A 81 13.32 -33.31 -0.06
N GLY A 82 13.93 -34.22 -0.77
CA GLY A 82 14.11 -35.64 -0.55
C GLY A 82 13.26 -36.31 0.53
N ILE A 83 12.05 -36.74 0.18
CA ILE A 83 11.52 -37.98 0.72
C ILE A 83 11.62 -38.96 -0.43
N ASP A 84 12.64 -39.84 -0.37
CA ASP A 84 12.66 -41.06 -1.14
C ASP A 84 11.38 -41.84 -0.79
N ILE A 85 10.39 -41.71 -1.64
CA ILE A 85 9.28 -42.67 -1.65
C ILE A 85 9.82 -43.80 -2.49
N PRO A 86 10.08 -45.00 -1.88
CA PRO A 86 10.48 -46.17 -2.67
C PRO A 86 9.40 -46.40 -3.74
N PRO A 87 9.79 -46.73 -4.98
CA PRO A 87 8.83 -47.17 -5.95
C PRO A 87 8.22 -48.50 -5.45
N GLU A 88 6.92 -48.55 -5.33
CA GLU A 88 6.12 -49.75 -5.14
C GLU A 88 6.21 -50.45 -3.77
N VAL A 89 5.34 -50.13 -2.88
CA VAL A 89 4.36 -51.07 -2.32
C VAL A 89 3.11 -50.24 -1.94
N SER A 90 2.26 -49.94 -2.87
CA SER A 90 0.86 -49.70 -2.54
C SER A 90 0.22 -51.09 -2.44
N PRO A 91 -0.33 -51.51 -1.27
CA PRO A 91 -1.33 -52.55 -1.27
C PRO A 91 -2.48 -52.09 -2.17
N PRO A 92 -3.25 -52.99 -2.78
CA PRO A 92 -4.44 -52.60 -3.55
C PRO A 92 -5.52 -52.09 -2.60
N GLY A 93 -5.36 -50.85 -2.16
CA GLY A 93 -6.33 -50.05 -1.43
C GLY A 93 -6.79 -48.94 -2.35
N GLU A 94 -8.09 -48.66 -2.33
CA GLU A 94 -8.71 -47.59 -3.12
C GLU A 94 -7.81 -46.34 -3.17
N ALA A 95 -7.51 -45.90 -4.37
CA ALA A 95 -6.74 -44.67 -4.58
C ALA A 95 -7.48 -43.52 -3.89
N ILE A 96 -6.76 -42.73 -3.10
CA ILE A 96 -7.34 -41.51 -2.52
C ILE A 96 -7.58 -40.54 -3.68
N ASP A 97 -8.84 -40.25 -3.94
CA ASP A 97 -9.28 -39.29 -4.96
C ASP A 97 -9.31 -37.88 -4.36
N ILE A 98 -8.32 -37.05 -4.72
CA ILE A 98 -8.23 -35.66 -4.27
C ILE A 98 -9.04 -34.79 -5.22
N GLU A 99 -10.19 -34.28 -4.76
CA GLU A 99 -11.06 -33.42 -5.55
C GLU A 99 -10.48 -32.01 -5.68
N TRP A 100 -9.99 -31.42 -4.60
CA TRP A 100 -9.39 -30.09 -4.61
C TRP A 100 -8.52 -29.81 -3.37
N ALA A 101 -7.63 -28.80 -3.50
CA ALA A 101 -6.85 -28.22 -2.42
C ALA A 101 -6.91 -26.70 -2.49
N ARG A 102 -7.57 -26.05 -1.52
CA ARG A 102 -7.81 -24.60 -1.51
C ARG A 102 -7.10 -23.91 -0.36
N PRO A 103 -6.55 -22.68 -0.57
CA PRO A 103 -5.97 -21.87 0.51
C PRO A 103 -6.95 -21.68 1.67
N LEU A 104 -6.47 -21.92 2.88
CA LEU A 104 -7.22 -21.79 4.14
C LEU A 104 -6.58 -20.78 5.08
N GLY A 105 -5.26 -20.75 5.17
CA GLY A 105 -4.55 -20.06 6.26
C GLY A 105 -4.84 -18.58 6.38
N VAL A 106 -4.82 -17.85 5.25
CA VAL A 106 -5.09 -16.40 5.24
C VAL A 106 -6.53 -16.12 5.68
N VAL A 107 -7.50 -16.88 5.16
CA VAL A 107 -8.91 -16.71 5.50
C VAL A 107 -9.16 -17.03 6.98
N HIS A 108 -8.54 -18.10 7.49
CA HIS A 108 -8.62 -18.50 8.90
C HIS A 108 -8.09 -17.40 9.84
N VAL A 109 -6.91 -16.86 9.56
CA VAL A 109 -6.33 -15.77 10.34
C VAL A 109 -7.17 -14.49 10.21
N ALA A 110 -7.62 -14.15 9.01
CA ALA A 110 -8.48 -12.99 8.79
C ALA A 110 -9.78 -13.09 9.59
N ARG A 111 -10.43 -14.27 9.65
CA ARG A 111 -11.65 -14.50 10.44
C ARG A 111 -11.37 -14.33 11.93
N ALA A 112 -10.28 -14.92 12.42
CA ALA A 112 -9.92 -14.82 13.83
C ALA A 112 -9.63 -13.37 14.25
N LEU A 113 -8.92 -12.59 13.42
CA LEU A 113 -8.66 -11.16 13.65
C LEU A 113 -9.95 -10.34 13.58
N TRP A 114 -10.82 -10.62 12.61
CA TRP A 114 -12.12 -9.97 12.44
C TRP A 114 -12.99 -10.08 13.69
N GLU A 115 -13.06 -11.26 14.27
CA GLU A 115 -13.80 -11.48 15.52
C GLU A 115 -13.06 -10.86 16.74
N ALA A 116 -11.73 -11.01 16.82
CA ALA A 116 -10.94 -10.44 17.92
C ALA A 116 -10.99 -8.92 17.99
N LEU A 117 -11.08 -8.23 16.84
CA LEU A 117 -11.27 -6.78 16.76
C LEU A 117 -12.74 -6.37 16.94
N GLY A 118 -13.65 -7.32 17.08
CA GLY A 118 -15.08 -7.06 17.26
C GLY A 118 -15.79 -6.55 16.02
N ILE A 119 -15.16 -6.60 14.83
CA ILE A 119 -15.74 -6.06 13.59
C ILE A 119 -17.04 -6.81 13.25
N GLY A 120 -17.01 -8.14 13.32
CA GLY A 120 -18.21 -8.96 13.09
C GLY A 120 -19.35 -8.61 14.04
N ALA A 121 -19.06 -8.38 15.31
CA ALA A 121 -20.07 -8.01 16.31
C ALA A 121 -20.70 -6.64 16.02
N VAL A 122 -19.89 -5.65 15.64
CA VAL A 122 -20.37 -4.31 15.27
C VAL A 122 -21.32 -4.39 14.07
N LEU A 123 -20.90 -5.08 13.00
CA LEU A 123 -21.70 -5.19 11.78
C LEU A 123 -23.01 -5.94 12.02
N ARG A 124 -22.96 -7.09 12.72
CA ARG A 124 -24.16 -7.86 13.07
C ARG A 124 -25.13 -7.06 13.96
N GLY A 125 -24.60 -6.19 14.83
CA GLY A 125 -25.41 -5.30 15.66
C GLY A 125 -26.20 -4.25 14.87
N LEU A 126 -25.69 -3.86 13.70
CA LEU A 126 -26.31 -2.87 12.80
C LEU A 126 -27.19 -3.52 11.72
N GLU A 127 -27.11 -4.81 11.52
CA GLU A 127 -27.93 -5.51 10.53
C GLU A 127 -29.42 -5.41 10.83
N PRO A 128 -30.26 -5.17 9.80
CA PRO A 128 -31.71 -5.18 9.96
C PRO A 128 -32.22 -6.51 10.54
N ARG A 129 -33.16 -6.45 11.47
CA ARG A 129 -33.79 -7.64 12.02
C ARG A 129 -34.90 -8.11 11.08
N GLY A 130 -34.99 -9.43 10.82
CA GLY A 130 -36.06 -10.00 10.02
C GLY A 130 -35.66 -11.28 9.26
N PRO A 131 -36.64 -12.05 8.73
CA PRO A 131 -36.39 -13.34 8.09
C PRO A 131 -35.73 -13.24 6.70
N ARG A 132 -35.83 -12.12 6.01
CA ARG A 132 -35.26 -11.88 4.66
C ARG A 132 -34.09 -10.90 4.70
N ARG A 133 -33.18 -11.09 5.61
CA ARG A 133 -31.99 -10.21 5.70
C ARG A 133 -30.87 -10.73 4.80
N ALA A 134 -30.23 -9.81 4.09
CA ALA A 134 -28.97 -10.11 3.41
C ALA A 134 -27.85 -10.29 4.45
N PRO A 135 -26.95 -11.25 4.29
CA PRO A 135 -25.85 -11.52 5.22
C PRO A 135 -24.71 -10.50 5.03
N HIS A 136 -24.95 -9.24 5.44
CA HIS A 136 -24.04 -8.14 5.17
C HIS A 136 -22.67 -8.35 5.83
N GLU A 137 -22.63 -8.80 7.08
CA GLU A 137 -21.38 -9.07 7.79
C GLU A 137 -20.53 -10.10 7.03
N LEU A 138 -21.12 -11.24 6.67
CA LEU A 138 -20.42 -12.31 5.97
C LEU A 138 -19.95 -11.86 4.58
N ALA A 139 -20.77 -11.09 3.86
CA ALA A 139 -20.41 -10.55 2.56
C ALA A 139 -19.25 -9.53 2.64
N LEU A 140 -19.25 -8.66 3.65
CA LEU A 140 -18.15 -7.72 3.91
C LEU A 140 -16.87 -8.46 4.32
N PHE A 141 -16.97 -9.43 5.24
CA PHE A 141 -15.84 -10.26 5.61
C PHE A 141 -15.24 -10.96 4.38
N THR A 142 -16.07 -11.57 3.55
CA THR A 142 -15.64 -12.26 2.34
C THR A 142 -14.84 -11.34 1.42
N ARG A 143 -15.33 -10.11 1.22
CA ARG A 143 -14.63 -9.11 0.40
C ARG A 143 -13.31 -8.68 1.01
N VAL A 144 -13.25 -8.51 2.33
CA VAL A 144 -12.00 -8.16 3.05
C VAL A 144 -11.02 -9.32 3.01
N ALA A 145 -11.46 -10.55 3.26
CA ALA A 145 -10.63 -11.75 3.18
C ALA A 145 -10.06 -11.95 1.76
N ASN A 146 -10.89 -11.71 0.73
CA ASN A 146 -10.42 -11.73 -0.66
C ASN A 146 -9.33 -10.67 -0.91
N ARG A 147 -9.45 -9.46 -0.33
CA ARG A 147 -8.40 -8.42 -0.45
C ARG A 147 -7.10 -8.84 0.20
N LEU A 148 -7.15 -9.50 1.33
CA LEU A 148 -5.97 -9.96 2.06
C LEU A 148 -5.28 -11.16 1.39
N ALA A 149 -6.06 -12.08 0.80
CA ALA A 149 -5.54 -13.30 0.18
C ALA A 149 -5.18 -13.09 -1.29
N GLU A 150 -6.16 -12.77 -2.12
CA GLU A 150 -6.03 -12.64 -3.57
C GLU A 150 -6.96 -11.53 -4.06
N PRO A 151 -6.48 -10.27 -4.18
CA PRO A 151 -7.31 -9.13 -4.55
C PRO A 151 -7.93 -9.26 -5.93
N LEU A 152 -9.24 -9.49 -5.99
CA LEU A 152 -10.00 -9.66 -7.22
C LEU A 152 -11.17 -8.67 -7.30
N SER A 153 -11.73 -8.53 -8.50
CA SER A 153 -12.97 -7.80 -8.70
C SER A 153 -14.12 -8.45 -7.91
N LYS A 154 -15.21 -7.74 -7.72
CA LYS A 154 -16.42 -8.25 -7.07
C LYS A 154 -16.97 -9.49 -7.78
N LEU A 155 -17.06 -9.42 -9.10
CA LEU A 155 -17.51 -10.52 -9.94
C LEU A 155 -16.59 -11.74 -9.82
N ALA A 156 -15.30 -11.54 -9.99
CA ALA A 156 -14.32 -12.63 -9.85
C ALA A 156 -14.24 -13.18 -8.41
N CYS A 157 -14.54 -12.36 -7.40
CA CYS A 157 -14.66 -12.85 -6.03
C CYS A 157 -15.84 -13.79 -5.86
N SER A 158 -17.02 -13.46 -6.44
CA SER A 158 -18.24 -14.29 -6.37
C SER A 158 -18.13 -15.55 -7.22
N GLU A 159 -17.74 -15.41 -8.49
CA GLU A 159 -17.82 -16.50 -9.46
C GLU A 159 -16.61 -17.43 -9.46
N TYR A 160 -15.44 -16.95 -9.03
CA TYR A 160 -14.20 -17.71 -9.11
C TYR A 160 -13.53 -17.92 -7.74
N TRP A 161 -13.29 -16.84 -6.97
CA TRP A 161 -12.52 -16.97 -5.75
C TRP A 161 -13.22 -17.80 -4.68
N LEU A 162 -14.52 -17.56 -4.44
CA LEU A 162 -15.31 -18.32 -3.49
C LEU A 162 -15.50 -19.78 -3.92
N THR A 163 -15.65 -20.03 -5.21
CA THR A 163 -15.96 -21.36 -5.73
C THR A 163 -14.71 -22.22 -5.92
N GLU A 164 -13.57 -21.62 -6.30
CA GLU A 164 -12.38 -22.36 -6.73
C GLU A 164 -11.12 -22.11 -5.90
N ARG A 165 -11.01 -20.94 -5.25
CA ARG A 165 -9.75 -20.48 -4.69
C ARG A 165 -9.71 -20.32 -3.18
N ALA A 166 -10.81 -20.32 -2.49
CA ALA A 166 -10.86 -20.14 -1.04
C ALA A 166 -11.57 -21.29 -0.34
N SER A 167 -11.14 -21.60 0.87
CA SER A 167 -11.88 -22.46 1.78
C SER A 167 -12.68 -21.59 2.75
N LEU A 168 -13.89 -21.22 2.36
CA LEU A 168 -14.82 -20.39 3.13
C LEU A 168 -16.25 -20.94 2.96
N PRO A 169 -16.55 -22.12 3.54
CA PRO A 169 -17.79 -22.83 3.29
C PRO A 169 -19.03 -22.04 3.72
N GLU A 170 -18.96 -21.23 4.77
CA GLU A 170 -20.06 -20.39 5.25
C GLU A 170 -20.48 -19.33 4.22
N ALA A 171 -19.59 -18.95 3.30
CA ALA A 171 -19.86 -17.96 2.25
C ALA A 171 -20.32 -18.59 0.92
N ALA A 172 -20.46 -19.91 0.84
CA ALA A 172 -20.79 -20.61 -0.40
C ALA A 172 -22.16 -20.21 -1.01
N ALA A 173 -23.09 -19.74 -0.16
CA ALA A 173 -24.40 -19.27 -0.59
C ALA A 173 -24.46 -17.77 -0.95
N LEU A 174 -23.32 -17.05 -0.87
CA LEU A 174 -23.29 -15.64 -1.24
C LEU A 174 -23.38 -15.47 -2.75
N THR A 175 -24.25 -14.55 -3.14
CA THR A 175 -24.41 -14.12 -4.53
C THR A 175 -23.72 -12.77 -4.77
N LEU A 176 -23.56 -12.38 -6.02
CA LEU A 176 -23.06 -11.06 -6.40
C LEU A 176 -23.90 -9.93 -5.79
N ASP A 177 -25.23 -10.10 -5.74
CA ASP A 177 -26.13 -9.12 -5.14
C ASP A 177 -25.90 -8.96 -3.64
N HIS A 178 -25.62 -10.06 -2.91
CA HIS A 178 -25.26 -9.97 -1.50
C HIS A 178 -24.00 -9.13 -1.28
N LEU A 179 -23.00 -9.27 -2.16
CA LEU A 179 -21.78 -8.45 -2.11
C LEU A 179 -22.06 -6.98 -2.42
N ASP A 180 -23.02 -6.68 -3.31
CA ASP A 180 -23.43 -5.32 -3.64
C ASP A 180 -24.24 -4.67 -2.52
N PHE A 181 -25.24 -5.39 -1.98
CA PHE A 181 -26.04 -4.89 -0.86
C PHE A 181 -25.20 -4.65 0.40
N ALA A 182 -24.15 -5.44 0.59
CA ALA A 182 -23.23 -5.21 1.69
C ALA A 182 -22.42 -3.91 1.54
N LEU A 183 -22.08 -3.49 0.30
CA LEU A 183 -21.47 -2.17 0.06
C LEU A 183 -22.46 -1.04 0.37
N ASP A 184 -23.71 -1.19 -0.04
CA ASP A 184 -24.76 -0.22 0.26
C ASP A 184 -25.01 -0.09 1.77
N PHE A 185 -25.00 -1.22 2.49
CA PHE A 185 -25.08 -1.25 3.96
C PHE A 185 -23.87 -0.56 4.60
N LEU A 186 -22.65 -0.82 4.12
CA LEU A 186 -21.43 -0.27 4.69
C LEU A 186 -21.43 1.28 4.64
N VAL A 187 -21.80 1.88 3.50
CA VAL A 187 -21.79 3.34 3.37
C VAL A 187 -22.84 4.00 4.25
N THR A 188 -24.01 3.39 4.39
CA THR A 188 -25.10 3.92 5.23
C THR A 188 -24.72 3.96 6.71
N HIS A 189 -23.91 3.02 7.18
CA HIS A 189 -23.54 2.90 8.59
C HIS A 189 -22.08 3.24 8.88
N ILE A 190 -21.36 3.82 7.92
CA ILE A 190 -19.89 3.92 7.98
C ILE A 190 -19.38 4.67 9.21
N GLU A 191 -20.01 5.74 9.60
CA GLU A 191 -19.57 6.55 10.73
C GLU A 191 -19.65 5.78 12.05
N ALA A 192 -20.76 5.09 12.28
CA ALA A 192 -20.94 4.24 13.46
C ALA A 192 -19.95 3.05 13.44
N ILE A 193 -19.73 2.46 12.26
CA ILE A 193 -18.82 1.31 12.08
C ILE A 193 -17.37 1.75 12.37
N GLU A 194 -16.87 2.80 11.72
CA GLU A 194 -15.49 3.26 11.92
C GLU A 194 -15.23 3.67 13.37
N ARG A 195 -16.17 4.42 13.97
CA ARG A 195 -16.05 4.86 15.36
C ARG A 195 -15.97 3.70 16.34
N GLU A 196 -16.91 2.76 16.26
CA GLU A 196 -16.99 1.64 17.19
C GLU A 196 -15.78 0.70 17.04
N ILE A 197 -15.39 0.40 15.80
CA ILE A 197 -14.22 -0.44 15.52
C ILE A 197 -12.94 0.24 16.02
N PHE A 198 -12.82 1.56 15.80
CA PHE A 198 -11.63 2.30 16.25
C PHE A 198 -11.47 2.23 17.77
N PHE A 199 -12.51 2.53 18.54
CA PHE A 199 -12.40 2.49 20.01
C PHE A 199 -12.09 1.09 20.53
N ARG A 200 -12.72 0.04 20.00
CA ARG A 200 -12.40 -1.36 20.35
C ARG A 200 -10.97 -1.72 20.00
N THR A 201 -10.49 -1.29 18.85
CA THR A 201 -9.13 -1.56 18.41
C THR A 201 -8.11 -0.80 19.25
N ALA A 202 -8.35 0.47 19.54
CA ALA A 202 -7.49 1.30 20.36
C ALA A 202 -7.36 0.75 21.79
N ASP A 203 -8.45 0.29 22.39
CA ASP A 203 -8.45 -0.37 23.70
C ASP A 203 -7.66 -1.69 23.66
N LEU A 204 -7.93 -2.55 22.67
CA LEU A 204 -7.27 -3.84 22.50
C LEU A 204 -5.74 -3.73 22.35
N PHE A 205 -5.28 -2.75 21.61
CA PHE A 205 -3.84 -2.52 21.39
C PHE A 205 -3.23 -1.55 22.41
N ARG A 206 -4.03 -1.00 23.33
CA ARG A 206 -3.60 0.11 24.22
C ARG A 206 -2.88 1.20 23.43
N ALA A 207 -3.48 1.54 22.27
CA ALA A 207 -2.87 2.46 21.34
C ALA A 207 -2.86 3.88 21.93
N ASP A 208 -1.69 4.50 21.91
CA ASP A 208 -1.57 5.92 22.20
C ASP A 208 -2.19 6.70 21.04
N VAL A 209 -3.30 7.38 21.32
CA VAL A 209 -4.01 8.22 20.36
C VAL A 209 -3.61 9.69 20.55
N ASP A 210 -2.34 9.89 20.85
CA ASP A 210 -1.71 11.21 21.02
C ASP A 210 -1.40 11.88 19.69
N LEU A 211 -1.13 11.09 18.64
CA LEU A 211 -0.85 11.55 17.28
C LEU A 211 -1.82 10.93 16.28
N ILE A 212 -2.43 11.76 15.46
CA ILE A 212 -3.26 11.37 14.31
C ILE A 212 -2.56 11.82 13.04
N PHE A 213 -2.11 10.86 12.25
CA PHE A 213 -1.50 11.09 10.95
C PHE A 213 -2.56 11.22 9.89
N TRP A 214 -2.49 12.29 9.11
CA TRP A 214 -3.42 12.59 8.04
C TRP A 214 -2.67 12.73 6.72
N ASP A 215 -3.13 12.02 5.69
CA ASP A 215 -2.70 12.26 4.32
C ASP A 215 -3.82 11.90 3.34
N THR A 216 -3.68 12.39 2.13
CA THR A 216 -4.61 12.15 1.03
C THR A 216 -3.92 11.49 -0.14
N THR A 217 -4.68 10.71 -0.87
CA THR A 217 -4.21 10.09 -2.09
C THR A 217 -5.28 10.09 -3.16
N SER A 218 -4.87 10.21 -4.44
CA SER A 218 -5.80 10.13 -5.57
C SER A 218 -5.90 8.71 -6.09
N VAL A 219 -7.13 8.30 -6.43
CA VAL A 219 -7.43 7.05 -7.10
C VAL A 219 -8.17 7.38 -8.40
N TYR A 220 -7.54 7.14 -9.54
CA TYR A 220 -8.11 7.42 -10.86
C TYR A 220 -8.92 6.24 -11.40
N PHE A 221 -9.82 6.55 -12.32
CA PHE A 221 -10.63 5.60 -13.07
C PHE A 221 -10.15 5.53 -14.52
N GLU A 222 -10.25 4.36 -15.14
CA GLU A 222 -9.94 4.17 -16.56
C GLU A 222 -11.19 4.39 -17.41
N VAL A 223 -11.85 5.53 -17.20
CA VAL A 223 -13.03 6.00 -17.91
C VAL A 223 -12.89 7.50 -18.17
N ASP A 224 -13.63 8.02 -19.15
CA ASP A 224 -13.57 9.43 -19.50
C ASP A 224 -14.68 10.26 -18.87
N ASP A 225 -15.77 9.62 -18.45
CA ASP A 225 -16.95 10.30 -17.92
C ASP A 225 -16.80 10.72 -16.44
N GLU A 226 -17.20 11.95 -16.16
CA GLU A 226 -17.26 12.52 -14.80
C GLU A 226 -18.68 12.38 -14.25
N ASP A 227 -18.77 12.30 -12.91
CA ASP A 227 -20.08 12.40 -12.23
C ASP A 227 -20.52 13.87 -12.20
N THR A 228 -21.77 14.14 -12.55
CA THR A 228 -22.34 15.49 -12.57
C THR A 228 -23.38 15.75 -11.48
N GLU A 229 -23.99 14.68 -10.98
CA GLU A 229 -25.10 14.77 -10.03
C GLU A 229 -24.76 14.16 -8.68
N CYS A 230 -25.39 14.70 -7.62
CA CYS A 230 -25.34 14.08 -6.31
C CYS A 230 -26.15 12.78 -6.31
N GLU A 231 -25.62 11.75 -5.65
CA GLU A 231 -26.32 10.48 -5.49
C GLU A 231 -26.91 10.38 -4.09
N THR A 232 -28.24 10.26 -4.00
CA THR A 232 -28.96 10.04 -2.74
C THR A 232 -29.41 8.60 -2.64
N LYS A 233 -29.02 7.91 -1.58
CA LYS A 233 -29.47 6.56 -1.28
C LYS A 233 -29.87 6.46 0.18
N ARG A 234 -31.16 6.18 0.43
CA ARG A 234 -31.78 6.29 1.77
C ARG A 234 -31.53 7.70 2.31
N ASP A 235 -30.94 7.82 3.52
CA ASP A 235 -30.67 9.08 4.20
C ASP A 235 -29.27 9.64 3.92
N THR A 236 -28.51 9.02 3.01
CA THR A 236 -27.14 9.45 2.69
C THR A 236 -27.08 10.05 1.30
N THR A 237 -26.63 11.30 1.21
CA THR A 237 -26.36 11.99 -0.05
C THR A 237 -24.86 12.19 -0.20
N LEU A 238 -24.31 11.72 -1.31
CA LEU A 238 -22.92 11.91 -1.69
C LEU A 238 -22.81 12.87 -2.88
N PRO A 239 -21.80 13.75 -2.90
CA PRO A 239 -21.54 14.59 -4.04
C PRO A 239 -21.04 13.76 -5.24
N PRO A 240 -21.00 14.33 -6.45
CA PRO A 240 -20.35 13.72 -7.58
C PRO A 240 -18.87 13.47 -7.26
N LEU A 241 -18.46 12.19 -7.23
CA LEU A 241 -17.13 11.81 -6.73
C LEU A 241 -16.09 11.71 -7.85
N ARG A 242 -16.44 11.08 -8.98
CA ARG A 242 -15.50 10.92 -10.11
C ARG A 242 -15.38 12.23 -10.86
N GLN A 243 -14.32 12.97 -10.60
CA GLN A 243 -14.08 14.26 -11.24
C GLN A 243 -12.60 14.41 -11.58
N ARG A 244 -12.30 15.17 -12.63
CA ARG A 244 -10.92 15.52 -12.98
C ARG A 244 -10.35 16.48 -11.96
N GLY A 245 -9.07 16.33 -11.67
CA GLY A 245 -8.37 17.17 -10.71
C GLY A 245 -6.87 16.98 -10.78
N TYR A 246 -6.15 17.65 -9.91
CA TYR A 246 -4.71 17.48 -9.82
C TYR A 246 -4.37 16.05 -9.41
N ASN A 247 -3.67 15.34 -10.29
CA ASN A 247 -3.27 13.96 -10.06
C ASN A 247 -1.77 13.89 -9.75
N LYS A 248 -1.42 13.41 -8.57
CA LYS A 248 -0.01 13.25 -8.12
C LYS A 248 0.78 12.24 -8.98
N GLU A 249 0.10 11.42 -9.80
CA GLU A 249 0.71 10.43 -10.70
C GLU A 249 0.82 10.91 -12.16
N GLY A 250 0.50 12.19 -12.43
CA GLY A 250 0.61 12.79 -13.77
C GLY A 250 -0.50 12.39 -14.76
N ARG A 251 -1.59 11.81 -14.28
CA ARG A 251 -2.75 11.38 -15.09
C ARG A 251 -3.95 12.33 -14.96
N GLY A 252 -3.70 13.63 -15.14
CA GLY A 252 -4.72 14.67 -14.96
C GLY A 252 -5.92 14.61 -15.89
N ASN A 253 -5.85 13.84 -16.98
CA ASN A 253 -6.94 13.68 -17.95
C ASN A 253 -7.98 12.64 -17.53
N GLN A 254 -7.74 11.85 -16.49
CA GLN A 254 -8.66 10.82 -16.04
C GLN A 254 -9.42 11.27 -14.80
N PRO A 255 -10.74 10.98 -14.72
CA PRO A 255 -11.51 11.19 -13.49
C PRO A 255 -10.91 10.41 -12.34
N GLN A 256 -10.97 10.98 -11.15
CA GLN A 256 -10.41 10.41 -9.94
C GLN A 256 -11.30 10.70 -8.74
N VAL A 257 -11.00 10.07 -7.63
CA VAL A 257 -11.46 10.44 -6.28
C VAL A 257 -10.26 10.74 -5.41
N VAL A 258 -10.42 11.62 -4.44
CA VAL A 258 -9.42 11.86 -3.41
C VAL A 258 -9.82 11.08 -2.16
N VAL A 259 -8.91 10.26 -1.66
CA VAL A 259 -9.10 9.47 -0.44
C VAL A 259 -8.29 10.08 0.68
N GLY A 260 -8.95 10.50 1.75
CA GLY A 260 -8.32 10.91 3.01
C GLY A 260 -8.25 9.73 3.97
N LEU A 261 -7.15 9.60 4.68
CA LEU A 261 -6.94 8.54 5.67
C LEU A 261 -6.29 9.12 6.93
N ALA A 262 -6.88 8.80 8.08
CA ALA A 262 -6.32 9.09 9.38
C ALA A 262 -5.85 7.80 10.05
N LEU A 263 -4.61 7.78 10.53
CA LEU A 263 -4.00 6.64 11.23
C LEU A 263 -3.45 7.08 12.59
N THR A 264 -3.35 6.13 13.52
CA THR A 264 -2.57 6.29 14.76
C THR A 264 -1.06 6.20 14.45
N ARG A 265 -0.23 6.46 15.47
CA ARG A 265 1.24 6.31 15.41
C ARG A 265 1.68 4.92 14.92
N ASP A 266 0.95 3.87 15.30
CA ASP A 266 1.25 2.49 14.90
C ASP A 266 0.65 2.11 13.56
N GLY A 267 -0.02 3.05 12.89
CA GLY A 267 -0.64 2.84 11.58
C GLY A 267 -2.00 2.13 11.63
N LEU A 268 -2.68 2.12 12.78
CA LEU A 268 -4.05 1.63 12.88
C LEU A 268 -5.01 2.69 12.31
N PRO A 269 -5.92 2.32 11.42
CA PRO A 269 -6.92 3.24 10.88
C PRO A 269 -7.82 3.83 11.97
N VAL A 270 -7.94 5.15 11.95
CA VAL A 270 -8.87 5.92 12.79
C VAL A 270 -10.15 6.16 12.01
N ARG A 271 -10.03 6.80 10.84
CA ARG A 271 -11.16 7.14 9.98
C ARG A 271 -10.70 7.32 8.54
N SER A 272 -11.64 7.20 7.60
CA SER A 272 -11.40 7.41 6.18
C SER A 272 -12.45 8.30 5.53
N TRP A 273 -12.06 9.02 4.48
CA TRP A 273 -12.93 9.92 3.70
C TRP A 273 -12.74 9.69 2.22
N VAL A 274 -13.80 9.95 1.48
CA VAL A 274 -13.77 9.94 0.02
C VAL A 274 -14.33 11.28 -0.45
N PHE A 275 -13.49 12.05 -1.12
CA PHE A 275 -13.80 13.38 -1.63
C PHE A 275 -13.88 13.37 -3.15
N PRO A 276 -14.60 14.34 -3.75
CA PRO A 276 -14.55 14.59 -5.20
C PRO A 276 -13.12 14.72 -5.72
N GLY A 277 -12.90 14.27 -6.95
CA GLY A 277 -11.56 14.20 -7.55
C GLY A 277 -10.83 15.52 -7.72
N HIS A 278 -11.56 16.64 -7.75
CA HIS A 278 -11.00 18.00 -7.82
C HIS A 278 -10.63 18.59 -6.44
N THR A 279 -10.93 17.87 -5.36
CA THR A 279 -10.68 18.37 -3.99
C THR A 279 -9.19 18.57 -3.77
N VAL A 280 -8.82 19.74 -3.24
CA VAL A 280 -7.45 20.10 -2.90
C VAL A 280 -7.12 19.57 -1.50
N ASP A 281 -5.93 19.01 -1.30
CA ASP A 281 -5.49 18.43 -0.01
C ASP A 281 -5.71 19.40 1.17
N ALA A 282 -5.43 20.68 0.96
CA ALA A 282 -5.59 21.71 1.98
C ALA A 282 -7.02 21.83 2.55
N THR A 283 -8.04 21.63 1.73
CA THR A 283 -9.44 21.75 2.17
C THR A 283 -9.95 20.52 2.92
N THR A 284 -9.23 19.40 2.85
CA THR A 284 -9.64 18.15 3.51
C THR A 284 -9.38 18.14 5.01
N VAL A 285 -8.41 18.93 5.47
CA VAL A 285 -7.96 18.96 6.88
C VAL A 285 -9.07 19.41 7.82
N ALA A 286 -9.73 20.51 7.50
CA ALA A 286 -10.83 21.07 8.30
C ALA A 286 -11.98 20.06 8.45
N GLN A 287 -12.41 19.47 7.34
CA GLN A 287 -13.49 18.47 7.33
C GLN A 287 -13.10 17.22 8.12
N GLY A 288 -11.85 16.77 8.00
CA GLY A 288 -11.34 15.64 8.75
C GLY A 288 -11.37 15.88 10.26
N LYS A 289 -10.84 17.00 10.72
CA LYS A 289 -10.85 17.38 12.14
C LYS A 289 -12.24 17.57 12.71
N GLU A 290 -13.11 18.28 12.00
CA GLU A 290 -14.49 18.50 12.45
C GLU A 290 -15.21 17.17 12.63
N SER A 291 -15.05 16.24 11.71
CA SER A 291 -15.66 14.91 11.79
C SER A 291 -15.13 14.04 12.93
N LEU A 292 -13.93 14.32 13.46
CA LEU A 292 -13.35 13.63 14.61
C LEU A 292 -13.65 14.32 15.94
N ARG A 293 -14.11 15.59 15.93
CA ARG A 293 -14.39 16.36 17.16
C ARG A 293 -15.38 15.65 18.09
N GLY A 294 -16.41 15.01 17.54
CA GLY A 294 -17.40 14.24 18.30
C GLY A 294 -16.90 12.91 18.85
N TRP A 295 -15.65 12.51 18.58
CA TRP A 295 -15.12 11.22 19.02
C TRP A 295 -14.47 11.26 20.41
N THR A 296 -14.42 12.43 21.08
CA THR A 296 -13.81 12.57 22.41
C THR A 296 -12.42 11.92 22.53
N LEU A 297 -11.66 12.01 21.44
CA LEU A 297 -10.24 11.64 21.43
C LEU A 297 -9.53 12.62 22.36
N GLY A 298 -8.93 12.22 23.42
CA GLY A 298 -8.26 13.08 24.38
C GLY A 298 -7.44 14.22 23.74
N ARG A 299 -6.22 14.47 24.15
CA ARG A 299 -5.33 15.41 23.47
C ARG A 299 -4.71 14.72 22.25
N SER A 300 -5.32 14.83 21.08
CA SER A 300 -4.74 14.33 19.84
C SER A 300 -4.06 15.43 19.02
N ILE A 301 -2.85 15.17 18.54
CA ILE A 301 -2.05 16.07 17.73
C ILE A 301 -2.19 15.65 16.27
N PHE A 302 -2.62 16.59 15.44
CA PHE A 302 -2.75 16.35 14.00
C PHE A 302 -1.39 16.48 13.30
N VAL A 303 -0.99 15.45 12.55
CA VAL A 303 0.28 15.43 11.80
C VAL A 303 -0.02 15.35 10.32
N GLY A 304 0.43 16.34 9.55
CA GLY A 304 0.16 16.46 8.11
C GLY A 304 1.37 16.81 7.26
N ASP A 305 1.25 16.55 5.94
CA ASP A 305 2.30 16.84 4.96
C ASP A 305 2.31 18.33 4.54
N ALA A 306 3.38 18.72 3.83
CA ALA A 306 3.62 20.09 3.35
C ALA A 306 2.53 20.62 2.39
N GLY A 307 1.81 19.74 1.69
CA GLY A 307 0.65 20.11 0.87
C GLY A 307 -0.52 20.67 1.67
N MET A 308 -0.54 20.44 2.98
CA MET A 308 -1.59 20.87 3.90
C MET A 308 -1.25 22.18 4.63
N ASP A 309 -0.04 22.74 4.44
CA ASP A 309 0.41 24.00 5.01
C ASP A 309 -0.11 25.20 4.21
N ALA A 310 -1.45 25.36 4.13
CA ALA A 310 -2.10 26.56 3.62
C ALA A 310 -2.40 27.53 4.75
N GLU A 311 -2.40 28.84 4.47
CA GLU A 311 -2.71 29.88 5.48
C GLU A 311 -4.09 29.66 6.10
N ALA A 312 -5.10 29.27 5.30
CA ALA A 312 -6.45 28.95 5.79
C ALA A 312 -6.41 27.78 6.80
N ASN A 313 -5.64 26.72 6.52
CA ASN A 313 -5.49 25.60 7.45
C ASN A 313 -4.77 26.01 8.74
N ARG A 314 -3.77 26.88 8.65
CA ARG A 314 -3.09 27.41 9.84
C ARG A 314 -4.01 28.22 10.71
N GLN A 315 -4.87 29.05 10.12
CA GLN A 315 -5.87 29.83 10.85
C GLN A 315 -6.93 28.93 11.52
N GLU A 316 -7.44 27.93 10.82
CA GLU A 316 -8.37 26.95 11.39
C GLU A 316 -7.74 26.09 12.49
N LEU A 317 -6.47 25.69 12.31
CA LEU A 317 -5.71 24.99 13.32
C LEU A 317 -5.46 25.86 14.56
N ALA A 318 -5.26 27.16 14.38
CA ALA A 318 -5.07 28.12 15.47
C ALA A 318 -6.40 28.45 16.19
N GLN A 319 -7.53 28.44 15.50
CA GLN A 319 -8.85 28.78 16.03
C GLN A 319 -9.55 27.67 16.84
N GLY A 320 -8.82 26.72 17.40
CA GLY A 320 -9.38 25.73 18.34
C GLY A 320 -9.55 24.32 17.78
N LEU A 321 -8.94 24.00 16.64
CA LEU A 321 -8.87 22.64 16.11
C LEU A 321 -7.78 21.78 16.77
N GLY A 322 -7.13 22.29 17.83
CA GLY A 322 -6.16 21.57 18.65
C GLY A 322 -4.72 21.61 18.11
N PRO A 323 -3.79 20.93 18.79
CA PRO A 323 -2.37 20.94 18.43
C PRO A 323 -2.11 20.25 17.09
N SER A 324 -1.05 20.71 16.39
CA SER A 324 -0.68 20.17 15.07
C SER A 324 0.82 20.18 14.81
N ILE A 325 1.26 19.28 13.94
CA ILE A 325 2.61 19.22 13.37
C ILE A 325 2.43 19.18 11.85
N LEU A 326 2.89 20.19 11.12
CA LEU A 326 2.80 20.27 9.68
C LEU A 326 4.19 20.39 9.06
N ALA A 327 4.45 19.70 7.96
CA ALA A 327 5.68 19.89 7.23
C ALA A 327 5.68 21.23 6.50
N LEU A 328 6.81 21.91 6.52
CA LEU A 328 7.02 23.17 5.78
C LEU A 328 7.39 22.88 4.32
N PRO A 329 6.85 23.61 3.33
CA PRO A 329 7.14 23.44 1.92
C PRO A 329 8.52 24.00 1.55
N VAL A 330 9.57 23.24 1.79
CA VAL A 330 10.99 23.65 1.65
C VAL A 330 11.35 24.17 0.26
N GLY A 331 10.66 23.73 -0.79
CA GLY A 331 11.00 24.08 -2.18
C GLY A 331 10.37 25.37 -2.70
N LYS A 332 9.43 26.00 -1.99
CA LYS A 332 8.57 27.05 -2.54
C LYS A 332 8.73 28.43 -1.90
N LEU A 333 9.28 28.52 -0.68
CA LEU A 333 9.35 29.77 0.07
C LEU A 333 10.80 30.09 0.45
N THR A 334 11.36 31.15 -0.13
CA THR A 334 12.71 31.67 0.18
C THR A 334 12.86 31.97 1.67
N GLU A 335 11.81 32.54 2.30
CA GLU A 335 11.73 32.81 3.73
C GLU A 335 11.96 31.56 4.59
N VAL A 336 11.32 30.42 4.24
CA VAL A 336 11.52 29.16 4.95
C VAL A 336 12.96 28.65 4.80
N GLN A 337 13.56 28.84 3.61
CA GLN A 337 14.94 28.41 3.35
C GLN A 337 15.96 29.26 4.10
N GLU A 338 15.79 30.56 4.16
CA GLU A 338 16.73 31.49 4.74
C GLU A 338 16.51 31.67 6.24
N GLU A 339 15.28 31.93 6.67
CA GLU A 339 14.99 32.24 8.06
C GLU A 339 14.86 31.01 8.95
N VAL A 340 14.34 29.90 8.42
CA VAL A 340 14.11 28.68 9.23
C VAL A 340 15.25 27.69 9.03
N LEU A 341 15.46 27.22 7.81
CA LEU A 341 16.43 26.15 7.53
C LEU A 341 17.88 26.63 7.50
N GLY A 342 18.10 27.88 7.07
CA GLY A 342 19.43 28.48 6.92
C GLY A 342 20.06 28.96 8.23
N ARG A 343 19.27 29.17 9.30
CA ARG A 343 19.75 29.72 10.57
C ARG A 343 20.86 28.85 11.19
N ALA A 344 21.95 29.46 11.61
CA ALA A 344 23.10 28.78 12.20
C ALA A 344 22.84 28.53 13.69
N ASP A 345 22.36 27.34 14.03
CA ASP A 345 22.21 26.86 15.39
C ASP A 345 22.69 25.42 15.53
N ARG A 346 22.96 24.98 16.75
CA ARG A 346 23.42 23.62 17.02
C ARG A 346 22.24 22.64 16.92
N PHE A 347 22.39 21.64 16.06
CA PHE A 347 21.49 20.49 16.04
C PHE A 347 21.74 19.60 17.26
N ARG A 348 20.66 19.10 17.84
CA ARG A 348 20.70 18.09 18.91
C ARG A 348 20.36 16.71 18.32
N PRO A 349 21.18 15.68 18.58
CA PRO A 349 20.86 14.33 18.11
C PRO A 349 19.69 13.78 18.92
N VAL A 350 18.69 13.22 18.23
CA VAL A 350 17.51 12.60 18.82
C VAL A 350 17.52 11.08 18.59
N HIS A 351 17.99 10.67 17.43
CA HIS A 351 18.07 9.27 17.04
C HIS A 351 19.30 9.08 16.15
N ALA A 352 19.73 7.85 15.91
CA ALA A 352 20.92 7.52 15.09
C ALA A 352 20.97 8.20 13.71
N SER A 353 19.85 8.61 13.16
CA SER A 353 19.77 9.29 11.85
C SER A 353 19.03 10.62 11.88
N LEU A 354 18.57 11.09 13.04
CA LEU A 354 17.76 12.31 13.16
C LEU A 354 18.38 13.27 14.17
N GLU A 355 18.59 14.49 13.73
CA GLU A 355 18.96 15.63 14.55
C GLU A 355 17.91 16.72 14.41
N VAL A 356 17.64 17.46 15.46
CA VAL A 356 16.65 18.54 15.47
C VAL A 356 17.24 19.84 16.02
N LYS A 357 16.68 20.95 15.59
CA LYS A 357 16.85 22.28 16.21
C LYS A 357 15.56 23.05 16.19
N GLU A 358 15.33 23.88 17.18
CA GLU A 358 14.18 24.76 17.24
C GLU A 358 14.50 26.14 16.66
N VAL A 359 13.57 26.69 15.91
CA VAL A 359 13.65 28.03 15.35
C VAL A 359 12.31 28.72 15.56
N VAL A 360 12.31 29.83 16.29
CA VAL A 360 11.11 30.65 16.46
C VAL A 360 11.25 31.89 15.58
N VAL A 361 10.24 32.14 14.75
CA VAL A 361 10.17 33.28 13.83
C VAL A 361 8.95 34.13 14.16
N GLY A 362 9.11 35.45 14.17
CA GLY A 362 8.05 36.41 14.47
C GLY A 362 7.75 36.56 15.97
N GLU A 363 6.87 37.52 16.28
CA GLU A 363 6.44 37.83 17.64
C GLU A 363 4.90 37.95 17.70
N GLY A 364 4.33 37.79 18.89
CA GLY A 364 2.90 37.88 19.13
C GLY A 364 2.09 36.87 18.30
N GLU A 365 1.03 37.32 17.62
CA GLU A 365 0.17 36.47 16.78
C GLU A 365 0.88 35.91 15.54
N ARG A 366 2.00 36.54 15.13
CA ARG A 366 2.85 36.04 14.00
C ARG A 366 3.95 35.09 14.46
N ARG A 367 4.04 34.80 15.76
CA ARG A 367 5.02 33.86 16.29
C ARG A 367 4.79 32.45 15.70
N ARG A 368 5.81 31.91 15.07
CA ARG A 368 5.81 30.57 14.48
C ARG A 368 6.93 29.75 15.09
N ARG A 369 6.58 28.65 15.72
CA ARG A 369 7.51 27.67 16.27
C ARG A 369 7.80 26.61 15.22
N SER A 370 9.03 26.58 14.72
CA SER A 370 9.48 25.64 13.69
C SER A 370 10.56 24.72 14.23
N ILE A 371 10.46 23.44 13.95
CA ILE A 371 11.49 22.46 14.28
C ILE A 371 12.17 22.04 12.99
N VAL A 372 13.45 22.36 12.88
CA VAL A 372 14.27 21.93 11.74
C VAL A 372 14.86 20.55 12.06
N CYS A 373 14.49 19.60 11.24
CA CYS A 373 15.00 18.24 11.30
C CYS A 373 16.10 18.04 10.25
N ARG A 374 17.13 17.27 10.59
CA ARG A 374 18.18 16.84 9.67
C ARG A 374 18.32 15.33 9.72
N ASN A 375 18.08 14.68 8.58
CA ASN A 375 18.39 13.27 8.41
C ASN A 375 19.84 13.13 7.94
N VAL A 376 20.71 12.61 8.80
CA VAL A 376 22.15 12.52 8.55
C VAL A 376 22.49 11.60 7.37
N ARG A 377 21.76 10.48 7.23
CA ARG A 377 21.96 9.53 6.11
C ARG A 377 21.54 10.15 4.78
N GLU A 378 20.40 10.82 4.77
CA GLU A 378 19.89 11.50 3.59
C GLU A 378 20.80 12.69 3.18
N ALA A 379 21.33 13.41 4.16
CA ALA A 379 22.30 14.47 3.92
C ALA A 379 23.57 13.95 3.22
N ALA A 380 24.09 12.81 3.67
CA ALA A 380 25.24 12.17 3.02
C ALA A 380 24.91 11.72 1.59
N ARG A 381 23.74 11.11 1.37
CA ARG A 381 23.28 10.68 0.05
C ARG A 381 23.10 11.85 -0.92
N GLN A 382 22.49 12.93 -0.46
CA GLN A 382 22.27 14.14 -1.28
C GLN A 382 23.58 14.82 -1.64
N ARG A 383 24.55 14.86 -0.71
CA ARG A 383 25.90 15.36 -0.97
C ARG A 383 26.57 14.54 -2.06
N GLN A 384 26.62 13.22 -1.92
CA GLN A 384 27.21 12.33 -2.90
C GLN A 384 26.56 12.50 -4.28
N HIS A 385 25.24 12.49 -4.34
CA HIS A 385 24.51 12.70 -5.61
C HIS A 385 24.83 14.06 -6.23
N ARG A 386 24.94 15.12 -5.44
CA ARG A 386 25.32 16.45 -5.93
C ARG A 386 26.73 16.44 -6.51
N GLU A 387 27.69 15.79 -5.85
CA GLU A 387 29.06 15.66 -6.34
C GLU A 387 29.11 14.93 -7.69
N GLU A 388 28.36 13.84 -7.86
CA GLU A 388 28.21 13.11 -9.12
C GLU A 388 27.59 13.99 -10.23
N VAL A 389 26.53 14.74 -9.90
CA VAL A 389 25.89 15.67 -10.84
C VAL A 389 26.84 16.77 -11.27
N LEU A 390 27.61 17.35 -10.34
CA LEU A 390 28.59 18.42 -10.64
C LEU A 390 29.78 17.89 -11.44
N ALA A 391 30.22 16.65 -11.19
CA ALA A 391 31.25 16.00 -11.99
C ALA A 391 30.79 15.80 -13.45
N ALA A 392 29.57 15.28 -13.63
CA ALA A 392 28.99 15.13 -14.97
C ALA A 392 28.77 16.49 -15.66
N LEU A 393 28.30 17.50 -14.93
CA LEU A 393 28.10 18.85 -15.47
C LEU A 393 29.44 19.49 -15.92
N ARG A 394 30.55 19.31 -15.19
CA ARG A 394 31.86 19.76 -15.61
C ARG A 394 32.28 19.13 -16.94
N GLN A 395 32.02 17.87 -17.14
CA GLN A 395 32.28 17.16 -18.40
C GLN A 395 31.44 17.71 -19.55
N GLU A 396 30.14 17.95 -19.31
CA GLU A 396 29.28 18.57 -20.35
C GLU A 396 29.72 19.99 -20.72
N LEU A 397 30.07 20.82 -19.73
CA LEU A 397 30.60 22.17 -19.98
C LEU A 397 31.93 22.14 -20.72
N ALA A 398 32.81 21.17 -20.44
CA ALA A 398 34.09 21.02 -21.15
C ALA A 398 33.91 20.59 -22.62
N ARG A 399 32.78 19.91 -22.94
CA ARG A 399 32.44 19.54 -24.32
C ARG A 399 31.67 20.62 -25.09
N LEU A 400 31.34 21.72 -24.43
CA LEU A 400 30.60 22.83 -25.04
C LEU A 400 31.59 23.71 -25.83
N ASP A 401 31.70 23.46 -27.14
CA ASP A 401 32.53 24.23 -28.03
C ASP A 401 31.79 25.50 -28.51
N PRO A 402 32.27 26.72 -28.18
CA PRO A 402 31.65 27.96 -28.64
C PRO A 402 31.58 28.11 -30.18
N GLN A 403 32.42 27.38 -30.90
CA GLN A 403 32.50 27.45 -32.38
C GLN A 403 31.58 26.40 -33.04
N ALA A 404 31.02 25.47 -32.27
CA ALA A 404 30.13 24.43 -32.82
C ALA A 404 28.79 25.01 -33.28
N PRO A 405 28.28 24.61 -34.43
CA PRO A 405 26.99 25.12 -34.95
C PRO A 405 25.79 24.81 -34.04
N ASP A 406 25.89 23.79 -33.20
CA ASP A 406 24.88 23.38 -32.24
C ASP A 406 25.10 23.93 -30.81
N HIS A 407 26.11 24.80 -30.61
CA HIS A 407 26.47 25.35 -29.30
C HIS A 407 25.27 25.93 -28.54
N THR A 408 24.52 26.84 -29.20
CA THR A 408 23.37 27.50 -28.57
C THR A 408 22.28 26.51 -28.15
N LYS A 409 21.99 25.52 -28.99
CA LYS A 409 21.03 24.48 -28.68
C LYS A 409 21.45 23.67 -27.45
N ARG A 410 22.69 23.18 -27.42
CA ARG A 410 23.25 22.42 -26.27
C ARG A 410 23.28 23.23 -24.99
N ALA A 411 23.66 24.51 -25.08
CA ALA A 411 23.66 25.42 -23.95
C ALA A 411 22.23 25.60 -23.38
N CYS A 412 21.23 25.76 -24.24
CA CYS A 412 19.81 25.83 -23.82
C CYS A 412 19.32 24.51 -23.19
N GLU A 413 19.71 23.38 -23.75
CA GLU A 413 19.37 22.06 -23.19
C GLU A 413 19.94 21.87 -21.78
N LEU A 414 21.18 22.29 -21.53
CA LEU A 414 21.79 22.23 -20.19
C LEU A 414 21.06 23.14 -19.19
N VAL A 415 20.69 24.34 -19.59
CA VAL A 415 19.96 25.30 -18.73
C VAL A 415 18.52 24.79 -18.44
N ALA A 416 17.85 24.21 -19.45
CA ALA A 416 16.52 23.65 -19.31
C ALA A 416 16.50 22.32 -18.52
N SER A 417 17.64 21.68 -18.36
CA SER A 417 17.75 20.42 -17.63
C SER A 417 17.40 20.58 -16.15
N LYS A 418 16.40 19.84 -15.68
CA LYS A 418 16.06 19.77 -14.24
C LYS A 418 17.26 19.30 -13.38
N ARG A 419 18.20 18.55 -13.96
CA ARG A 419 19.37 18.01 -13.28
C ARG A 419 20.47 19.06 -13.14
N TYR A 420 20.74 19.83 -14.19
CA TYR A 420 21.89 20.72 -14.30
C TYR A 420 21.54 22.21 -14.12
N GLY A 421 20.37 22.63 -14.64
CA GLY A 421 20.03 24.06 -14.74
C GLY A 421 20.07 24.83 -13.42
N ARG A 422 19.70 24.14 -12.30
CA ARG A 422 19.77 24.75 -10.96
C ARG A 422 21.18 25.08 -10.45
N TYR A 423 22.20 24.55 -11.08
CA TYR A 423 23.61 24.77 -10.74
C TYR A 423 24.37 25.63 -11.78
N LEU A 424 23.64 26.15 -12.75
CA LEU A 424 24.24 26.94 -13.82
C LEU A 424 23.93 28.43 -13.68
N SER A 425 24.93 29.25 -13.90
CA SER A 425 24.80 30.69 -14.08
C SER A 425 25.33 31.10 -15.46
N ARG A 426 24.83 32.23 -15.96
CA ARG A 426 25.32 32.84 -17.19
C ARG A 426 26.32 33.93 -16.81
N GLY A 427 27.58 33.76 -17.19
CA GLY A 427 28.62 34.73 -17.04
C GLY A 427 28.67 35.77 -18.19
N PRO A 428 29.62 36.71 -18.15
CA PRO A 428 29.84 37.68 -19.21
C PRO A 428 30.01 36.99 -20.58
N GLY A 429 29.35 37.52 -21.62
CA GLY A 429 29.36 36.93 -22.95
C GLY A 429 28.52 35.67 -23.14
N GLY A 430 27.59 35.37 -22.21
CA GLY A 430 26.66 34.23 -22.33
C GLY A 430 27.28 32.87 -21.98
N ARG A 431 28.54 32.83 -21.52
CA ARG A 431 29.20 31.58 -21.10
C ARG A 431 28.49 30.96 -19.90
N LEU A 432 28.23 29.66 -19.99
CA LEU A 432 27.72 28.91 -18.86
C LEU A 432 28.83 28.56 -17.89
N ALA A 433 28.58 28.78 -16.61
CA ALA A 433 29.47 28.40 -15.52
C ALA A 433 28.71 27.78 -14.37
N ILE A 434 29.40 26.98 -13.56
CA ILE A 434 28.82 26.44 -12.33
C ILE A 434 28.66 27.56 -11.32
N ASP A 435 27.43 27.78 -10.86
CA ASP A 435 27.10 28.73 -9.80
C ASP A 435 27.52 28.16 -8.45
N ALA A 436 28.69 28.61 -7.95
CA ALA A 436 29.19 28.15 -6.66
C ALA A 436 28.27 28.51 -5.47
N GLU A 437 27.50 29.59 -5.61
CA GLU A 437 26.57 30.00 -4.58
C GLU A 437 25.29 29.12 -4.57
N ALA A 438 24.76 28.78 -5.74
CA ALA A 438 23.68 27.81 -5.87
C ALA A 438 24.10 26.44 -5.32
N VAL A 439 25.34 26.01 -5.58
CA VAL A 439 25.89 24.77 -4.99
C VAL A 439 25.95 24.85 -3.47
N ARG A 440 26.46 25.99 -2.91
CA ARG A 440 26.48 26.19 -1.45
C ARG A 440 25.09 26.26 -0.84
N ARG A 441 24.12 26.93 -1.48
CA ARG A 441 22.74 26.97 -1.04
C ARG A 441 22.15 25.56 -0.98
N ALA A 442 22.34 24.77 -2.05
CA ALA A 442 21.88 23.38 -2.07
C ALA A 442 22.52 22.54 -0.96
N ALA A 443 23.84 22.70 -0.73
CA ALA A 443 24.54 21.98 0.32
C ALA A 443 24.05 22.30 1.75
N ARG A 444 23.62 23.54 1.99
CA ARG A 444 23.03 23.92 3.28
C ARG A 444 21.72 23.20 3.57
N MET A 445 21.01 22.74 2.54
CA MET A 445 19.69 22.09 2.65
C MET A 445 19.77 20.58 2.75
N ASP A 446 20.97 19.98 2.61
CA ASP A 446 21.13 18.53 2.61
C ASP A 446 20.50 17.86 3.85
N GLY A 447 19.58 16.94 3.58
CA GLY A 447 18.88 16.15 4.59
C GLY A 447 17.96 16.95 5.50
N LYS A 448 17.77 18.26 5.28
CA LYS A 448 16.95 19.12 6.12
C LYS A 448 15.51 19.18 5.65
N TYR A 449 14.58 19.21 6.60
CA TYR A 449 13.19 19.57 6.43
C TYR A 449 12.71 20.34 7.66
N GLY A 450 11.68 21.15 7.49
CA GLY A 450 11.10 21.95 8.56
C GLY A 450 9.72 21.43 8.95
N LEU A 451 9.41 21.51 10.23
CA LEU A 451 8.11 21.22 10.80
C LEU A 451 7.60 22.45 11.52
N LEU A 452 6.34 22.79 11.31
CA LEU A 452 5.63 23.83 12.04
C LEU A 452 4.74 23.20 13.10
N THR A 453 4.75 23.72 14.31
CA THR A 453 3.82 23.31 15.36
C THR A 453 3.24 24.54 16.06
N ASN A 454 1.96 24.43 16.45
CA ASN A 454 1.28 25.41 17.29
C ASN A 454 1.25 24.97 18.76
N ASP A 455 1.93 23.87 19.12
CA ASP A 455 1.97 23.33 20.48
C ASP A 455 3.33 23.58 21.12
N ASP A 456 3.37 24.49 22.07
CA ASP A 456 4.58 24.82 22.82
C ASP A 456 4.94 23.80 23.92
N THR A 457 4.04 22.85 24.23
CA THR A 457 4.28 21.84 25.28
C THR A 457 5.03 20.63 24.76
N LEU A 458 5.08 20.44 23.42
CA LEU A 458 5.85 19.37 22.82
C LEU A 458 7.34 19.68 22.82
N SER A 459 8.18 18.73 23.17
CA SER A 459 9.61 18.87 22.95
C SER A 459 9.95 18.88 21.45
N SER A 460 11.05 19.51 21.06
CA SER A 460 11.53 19.48 19.68
C SER A 460 11.79 18.04 19.19
N GLU A 461 12.15 17.16 20.12
CA GLU A 461 12.38 15.74 19.90
C GLU A 461 11.08 15.00 19.58
N ASP A 462 10.02 15.24 20.37
CA ASP A 462 8.71 14.63 20.14
C ASP A 462 8.10 15.06 18.80
N VAL A 463 8.25 16.34 18.43
CA VAL A 463 7.80 16.83 17.12
C VAL A 463 8.53 16.12 15.98
N GLY A 464 9.86 16.00 16.08
CA GLY A 464 10.67 15.34 15.04
C GLY A 464 10.38 13.84 14.93
N LEU A 465 10.24 13.14 16.05
CA LEU A 465 9.92 11.71 16.11
C LEU A 465 8.47 11.47 15.68
N GLY A 466 7.55 12.33 16.12
CA GLY A 466 6.15 12.28 15.70
C GLY A 466 6.02 12.33 14.19
N TYR A 467 6.62 13.31 13.54
CA TYR A 467 6.56 13.41 12.07
C TYR A 467 7.24 12.24 11.35
N LYS A 468 8.34 11.70 11.91
CA LYS A 468 9.01 10.53 11.32
C LYS A 468 8.07 9.33 11.18
N ALA A 469 7.13 9.16 12.09
CA ALA A 469 6.15 8.09 12.04
C ALA A 469 5.14 8.24 10.87
N MET A 470 5.05 9.42 10.23
CA MET A 470 4.23 9.63 9.03
C MET A 470 4.65 8.73 7.86
N MET A 471 5.89 8.23 7.83
CA MET A 471 6.34 7.24 6.85
C MET A 471 5.48 5.96 6.86
N ILE A 472 4.85 5.64 8.00
CA ILE A 472 3.92 4.50 8.10
C ILE A 472 2.68 4.77 7.26
N LEU A 473 2.11 5.97 7.36
CA LEU A 473 0.95 6.38 6.56
C LEU A 473 1.27 6.36 5.07
N GLU A 474 2.41 6.92 4.66
CA GLU A 474 2.86 6.87 3.27
C GLU A 474 3.00 5.43 2.77
N ALA A 475 3.57 4.53 3.59
CA ALA A 475 3.69 3.13 3.26
C ALA A 475 2.32 2.44 3.11
N CYS A 476 1.36 2.75 3.99
CA CYS A 476 -0.02 2.27 3.91
C CYS A 476 -0.70 2.73 2.61
N LEU A 477 -0.64 4.03 2.30
CA LEU A 477 -1.22 4.59 1.08
C LEU A 477 -0.56 4.04 -0.20
N ARG A 478 0.75 3.81 -0.17
CA ARG A 478 1.48 3.20 -1.28
C ARG A 478 1.04 1.74 -1.51
N ARG A 479 0.91 0.95 -0.44
CA ARG A 479 0.41 -0.43 -0.53
C ARG A 479 -1.01 -0.48 -1.07
N MET A 480 -1.84 0.46 -0.70
CA MET A 480 -3.18 0.62 -1.26
C MET A 480 -3.12 0.72 -2.79
N LYS A 481 -2.19 1.45 -3.36
CA LYS A 481 -2.14 1.72 -4.80
C LYS A 481 -1.45 0.63 -5.63
N THR A 482 -0.32 0.09 -5.18
CA THR A 482 0.62 -0.53 -6.10
C THR A 482 0.85 -2.02 -5.92
N THR A 483 1.13 -2.52 -4.72
CA THR A 483 1.78 -3.83 -4.58
C THR A 483 0.96 -4.91 -3.90
N GLY A 484 0.01 -4.54 -3.06
CA GLY A 484 -0.68 -5.52 -2.23
C GLY A 484 -2.09 -5.78 -2.69
N TRP A 485 -2.86 -4.76 -2.87
CA TRP A 485 -4.29 -4.90 -2.80
C TRP A 485 -5.06 -4.34 -4.00
N ARG A 486 -4.34 -3.76 -4.95
CA ARG A 486 -4.86 -3.28 -6.23
C ARG A 486 -6.22 -2.59 -6.07
N ILE A 487 -6.23 -1.39 -5.44
CA ILE A 487 -7.46 -0.60 -5.39
C ILE A 487 -8.01 -0.34 -6.80
N ARG A 488 -7.14 -0.36 -7.77
CA ARG A 488 -7.45 -0.22 -9.18
C ARG A 488 -7.42 -1.57 -9.89
N PRO A 489 -8.28 -1.76 -10.91
CA PRO A 489 -9.33 -0.84 -11.36
C PRO A 489 -10.51 -0.79 -10.38
N VAL A 490 -11.09 0.41 -10.19
CA VAL A 490 -12.35 0.58 -9.46
C VAL A 490 -13.49 0.34 -10.44
N SER A 491 -14.14 -0.81 -10.32
CA SER A 491 -15.24 -1.22 -11.22
C SER A 491 -16.62 -0.86 -10.65
N HIS A 492 -16.73 0.27 -9.95
CA HIS A 492 -17.97 0.76 -9.39
C HIS A 492 -18.35 2.08 -10.04
N TRP A 493 -19.64 2.24 -10.37
CA TRP A 493 -20.15 3.39 -11.11
C TRP A 493 -20.87 4.41 -10.23
N THR A 494 -21.40 3.99 -9.07
CA THR A 494 -22.16 4.85 -8.18
C THR A 494 -21.26 5.40 -7.07
N ALA A 495 -21.49 6.64 -6.64
CA ALA A 495 -20.72 7.30 -5.59
C ALA A 495 -20.73 6.48 -4.29
N HIS A 496 -21.88 5.92 -3.90
CA HIS A 496 -22.01 5.08 -2.70
C HIS A 496 -21.14 3.84 -2.75
N ARG A 497 -21.08 3.15 -3.89
CA ARG A 497 -20.27 1.94 -4.05
C ARG A 497 -18.78 2.24 -4.17
N ILE A 498 -18.42 3.37 -4.79
CA ILE A 498 -17.03 3.87 -4.80
C ILE A 498 -16.57 4.13 -3.37
N ALA A 499 -17.37 4.89 -2.61
CA ALA A 499 -17.06 5.19 -1.22
C ALA A 499 -16.93 3.91 -0.37
N SER A 500 -17.85 2.96 -0.51
CA SER A 500 -17.79 1.68 0.20
C SER A 500 -16.59 0.83 -0.19
N HIS A 501 -16.21 0.85 -1.48
CA HIS A 501 -15.03 0.14 -1.96
C HIS A 501 -13.76 0.63 -1.26
N VAL A 502 -13.59 1.94 -1.09
CA VAL A 502 -12.48 2.52 -0.32
C VAL A 502 -12.50 2.04 1.13
N ARG A 503 -13.67 1.99 1.75
CA ARG A 503 -13.81 1.57 3.16
C ARG A 503 -13.54 0.09 3.40
N LEU A 504 -13.90 -0.78 2.46
CA LEU A 504 -13.45 -2.19 2.50
C LEU A 504 -11.93 -2.32 2.56
N TRP A 505 -11.26 -1.44 1.87
CA TRP A 505 -9.82 -1.32 1.88
C TRP A 505 -9.25 -0.96 3.23
N VAL A 506 -9.89 0.00 3.90
CA VAL A 506 -9.51 0.43 5.24
C VAL A 506 -9.71 -0.70 6.26
N LEU A 507 -10.78 -1.49 6.12
CA LEU A 507 -10.98 -2.69 6.94
C LEU A 507 -9.90 -3.76 6.68
N ALA A 508 -9.50 -3.96 5.43
CA ALA A 508 -8.39 -4.86 5.12
C ALA A 508 -7.05 -4.33 5.68
N LEU A 509 -6.80 -3.03 5.57
CA LEU A 509 -5.63 -2.38 6.18
C LEU A 509 -5.62 -2.58 7.70
N LEU A 510 -6.76 -2.45 8.36
CA LEU A 510 -6.87 -2.67 9.80
C LEU A 510 -6.44 -4.08 10.19
N LEU A 511 -6.93 -5.11 9.49
CA LEU A 511 -6.55 -6.50 9.77
C LEU A 511 -5.05 -6.75 9.50
N GLU A 512 -4.53 -6.20 8.40
CA GLU A 512 -3.10 -6.28 8.07
C GLU A 512 -2.25 -5.64 9.17
N ARG A 513 -2.55 -4.40 9.54
CA ARG A 513 -1.78 -3.68 10.58
C ARG A 513 -1.88 -4.35 11.94
N ALA A 514 -3.07 -4.82 12.31
CA ALA A 514 -3.26 -5.58 13.54
C ALA A 514 -2.41 -6.86 13.57
N ALA A 515 -2.32 -7.56 12.43
CA ALA A 515 -1.47 -8.73 12.30
C ALA A 515 0.03 -8.37 12.39
N GLU A 516 0.47 -7.35 11.64
CA GLU A 516 1.87 -6.90 11.63
C GLU A 516 2.34 -6.45 13.02
N ILE A 517 1.54 -5.69 13.76
CA ILE A 517 1.85 -5.23 15.13
C ILE A 517 2.01 -6.42 16.07
N ARG A 518 1.07 -7.40 16.03
CA ARG A 518 1.13 -8.58 16.92
C ARG A 518 2.30 -9.50 16.61
N VAL A 519 2.63 -9.66 15.34
CA VAL A 519 3.67 -10.59 14.89
C VAL A 519 5.07 -9.97 14.96
N GLY A 520 5.17 -8.65 14.73
CA GLY A 520 6.43 -7.94 14.55
C GLY A 520 7.10 -8.26 13.20
N ASP A 521 6.31 -8.59 12.18
CA ASP A 521 6.77 -8.89 10.83
C ASP A 521 5.77 -8.35 9.80
N THR A 522 6.17 -8.30 8.54
CA THR A 522 5.34 -7.76 7.45
C THR A 522 4.21 -8.70 7.06
N TRP A 523 3.07 -8.14 6.64
CA TRP A 523 1.96 -8.93 6.10
C TRP A 523 2.40 -9.82 4.94
N ARG A 524 3.31 -9.35 4.11
CA ARG A 524 3.84 -10.13 2.99
C ARG A 524 4.44 -11.46 3.44
N ASN A 525 5.31 -11.43 4.47
CA ASN A 525 5.96 -12.63 5.00
C ASN A 525 4.93 -13.56 5.66
N LEU A 526 4.04 -12.96 6.45
CA LEU A 526 2.95 -13.68 7.10
C LEU A 526 2.04 -14.36 6.08
N ARG A 527 1.59 -13.64 5.06
CA ARG A 527 0.75 -14.17 3.99
C ARG A 527 1.43 -15.33 3.26
N PHE A 528 2.68 -15.16 2.89
CA PHE A 528 3.46 -16.21 2.22
C PHE A 528 3.49 -17.51 3.02
N ALA A 529 3.73 -17.44 4.33
CA ALA A 529 3.69 -18.62 5.19
C ALA A 529 2.28 -19.22 5.32
N LEU A 530 1.25 -18.36 5.43
CA LEU A 530 -0.14 -18.82 5.57
C LEU A 530 -0.70 -19.44 4.29
N GLU A 531 -0.19 -19.11 3.10
CA GLU A 531 -0.60 -19.71 1.82
C GLU A 531 -0.25 -21.21 1.73
N GLU A 532 0.69 -21.70 2.54
CA GLU A 532 1.00 -23.12 2.67
C GLU A 532 -0.12 -23.92 3.33
N VAL A 533 -0.96 -23.27 4.14
CA VAL A 533 -2.06 -23.89 4.85
C VAL A 533 -3.26 -24.01 3.94
N LYS A 534 -3.61 -25.24 3.56
CA LYS A 534 -4.71 -25.54 2.64
C LYS A 534 -5.75 -26.43 3.30
N ALA A 535 -6.98 -26.31 2.86
CA ALA A 535 -8.02 -27.32 3.02
C ALA A 535 -7.97 -28.25 1.81
N VAL A 536 -7.92 -29.54 2.05
CA VAL A 536 -7.88 -30.59 1.02
C VAL A 536 -9.14 -31.44 1.14
N ARG A 537 -9.92 -31.51 0.05
CA ARG A 537 -11.09 -32.39 -0.07
C ARG A 537 -10.72 -33.63 -0.85
N TYR A 538 -11.02 -34.76 -0.28
CA TYR A 538 -10.73 -36.06 -0.91
C TYR A 538 -11.74 -37.12 -0.50
N ARG A 539 -11.84 -38.17 -1.31
CA ARG A 539 -12.67 -39.33 -1.04
C ARG A 539 -11.84 -40.52 -0.61
N VAL A 540 -12.32 -41.21 0.40
CA VAL A 540 -11.75 -42.48 0.89
C VAL A 540 -12.82 -43.31 1.55
N HIS A 541 -12.92 -44.58 1.21
CA HIS A 541 -13.89 -45.55 1.79
C HIS A 541 -15.35 -45.05 1.81
N GLY A 542 -15.81 -44.42 0.74
CA GLY A 542 -17.17 -43.87 0.64
C GLY A 542 -17.45 -42.65 1.52
N LEU A 543 -16.42 -42.05 2.12
CA LEU A 543 -16.50 -40.81 2.86
C LEU A 543 -15.80 -39.70 2.07
N THR A 544 -16.40 -38.52 2.07
CA THR A 544 -15.78 -37.29 1.62
C THR A 544 -15.26 -36.53 2.85
N LEU A 545 -13.95 -36.30 2.90
CA LEU A 545 -13.32 -35.61 3.99
C LEU A 545 -12.72 -34.27 3.50
N VAL A 546 -12.81 -33.27 4.36
CA VAL A 546 -12.03 -32.03 4.19
C VAL A 546 -11.05 -31.91 5.35
N GLN A 547 -9.77 -31.86 5.06
CA GLN A 547 -8.71 -31.75 6.08
C GLN A 547 -7.80 -30.56 5.82
N SER A 548 -7.27 -29.94 6.90
CA SER A 548 -6.19 -28.98 6.79
C SER A 548 -4.86 -29.67 6.53
N THR A 549 -3.97 -29.05 5.76
CA THR A 549 -2.59 -29.51 5.61
C THR A 549 -1.85 -29.48 6.95
N ARG A 550 -0.76 -30.22 7.07
CA ARG A 550 0.10 -30.14 8.26
C ARG A 550 0.73 -28.76 8.36
N LEU A 551 0.67 -28.16 9.53
CA LEU A 551 1.23 -26.84 9.77
C LEU A 551 2.75 -26.92 9.95
N THR A 552 3.47 -26.02 9.32
CA THR A 552 4.92 -25.88 9.47
C THR A 552 5.25 -25.09 10.76
N ALA A 553 6.48 -25.23 11.25
CA ALA A 553 6.93 -24.54 12.45
C ALA A 553 6.82 -23.00 12.35
N PRO A 554 7.16 -22.34 11.21
CA PRO A 554 6.93 -20.91 11.03
C PRO A 554 5.45 -20.51 11.14
N VAL A 555 4.54 -21.27 10.54
CA VAL A 555 3.10 -21.01 10.62
C VAL A 555 2.61 -21.09 12.06
N LEU A 556 3.01 -22.14 12.81
CA LEU A 556 2.65 -22.30 14.23
C LEU A 556 3.18 -21.13 15.08
N ALA A 557 4.40 -20.66 14.80
CA ALA A 557 4.97 -19.51 15.47
C ALA A 557 4.17 -18.23 15.21
N TYR A 558 3.73 -18.00 13.98
CA TYR A 558 2.88 -16.87 13.62
C TYR A 558 1.50 -16.95 14.28
N LEU A 559 0.84 -18.11 14.22
CA LEU A 559 -0.47 -18.31 14.86
C LEU A 559 -0.39 -18.05 16.37
N LYS A 560 0.67 -18.53 17.03
CA LYS A 560 0.91 -18.27 18.47
C LYS A 560 1.05 -16.77 18.77
N LYS A 561 1.83 -16.02 17.97
CA LYS A 561 2.00 -14.57 18.14
C LYS A 561 0.69 -13.81 17.90
N LEU A 562 -0.09 -14.24 16.93
CA LEU A 562 -1.40 -13.67 16.63
C LEU A 562 -2.46 -13.97 17.70
N GLY A 563 -2.24 -14.98 18.55
CA GLY A 563 -3.25 -15.50 19.48
C GLY A 563 -4.35 -16.28 18.75
N VAL A 564 -4.06 -16.82 17.57
CA VAL A 564 -5.02 -17.55 16.74
C VAL A 564 -4.83 -19.06 16.92
N GLN A 565 -5.91 -19.76 17.21
CA GLN A 565 -5.89 -21.22 17.31
C GLN A 565 -5.61 -21.83 15.92
N PRO A 566 -4.80 -22.90 15.84
CA PRO A 566 -4.64 -23.65 14.61
C PRO A 566 -5.98 -24.14 14.06
N PRO A 567 -6.17 -24.15 12.73
CA PRO A 567 -7.37 -24.77 12.16
C PRO A 567 -7.43 -26.24 12.55
N PRO A 568 -8.65 -26.79 12.80
CA PRO A 568 -8.78 -28.20 13.12
C PRO A 568 -8.23 -29.08 12.00
N ARG A 569 -7.68 -30.23 12.37
CA ARG A 569 -7.09 -31.15 11.38
C ARG A 569 -8.16 -31.69 10.42
N VAL A 570 -9.34 -32.01 10.93
CA VAL A 570 -10.52 -32.41 10.16
C VAL A 570 -11.53 -31.27 10.19
N LEU A 571 -11.86 -30.74 9.02
CA LEU A 571 -12.76 -29.60 8.84
C LEU A 571 -14.20 -30.07 8.65
N SER A 572 -14.43 -31.13 7.83
CA SER A 572 -15.72 -31.77 7.66
C SER A 572 -15.59 -33.23 7.26
N ILE A 573 -16.63 -34.03 7.57
CA ILE A 573 -16.79 -35.41 7.13
C ILE A 573 -18.21 -35.54 6.62
N GLU A 574 -18.37 -35.96 5.37
CA GLU A 574 -19.64 -36.19 4.71
C GLU A 574 -19.70 -37.67 4.25
N ARG A 575 -20.80 -38.38 4.47
CA ARG A 575 -21.03 -39.68 3.82
C ARG A 575 -21.41 -39.42 2.37
N ALA A 576 -20.78 -40.14 1.44
CA ALA A 576 -21.23 -40.11 0.06
C ALA A 576 -22.72 -40.51 0.04
N SER A 577 -23.59 -39.62 -0.41
CA SER A 577 -24.97 -40.02 -0.72
C SER A 577 -24.93 -41.13 -1.76
N ALA A 578 -25.59 -42.23 -1.51
CA ALA A 578 -25.73 -43.31 -2.50
C ALA A 578 -26.22 -42.68 -3.83
N PRO A 579 -25.69 -43.08 -5.00
CA PRO A 579 -26.21 -42.60 -6.26
C PRO A 579 -27.69 -42.92 -6.31
N SER A 580 -28.53 -41.87 -6.48
CA SER A 580 -29.94 -42.06 -6.74
C SER A 580 -30.04 -42.85 -8.03
N CYS A 581 -30.37 -44.15 -7.94
CA CYS A 581 -30.82 -44.92 -9.08
C CYS A 581 -32.10 -44.27 -9.60
N ASN A 582 -31.97 -43.43 -10.63
CA ASN A 582 -33.13 -43.09 -11.45
C ASN A 582 -33.47 -44.35 -12.25
N THR A 583 -34.48 -45.03 -11.80
CA THR A 583 -35.24 -46.00 -12.59
C THR A 583 -36.13 -45.30 -13.59
#